data_a66a9f6884c744ff72f50e1cea3014bb
#
_entry.id   a66a9f6884c744ff72f50e1cea3014bb
#
_cell.length_a   1.000
_cell.length_b   1.000
_cell.length_c   1.000
_cell.angle_alpha   90.00
_cell.angle_beta   90.00
_cell.angle_gamma   90.00
#
_symmetry.space_group_name_H-M   'P 1'
#
loop_
_entity.id
_entity.type
_entity.pdbx_description
1 polymer ?
#
loop_
_entity_poly.entity_id
_entity_poly.type
_entity_poly.pdbx_seq_one_letter_code
_entity_poly.pdbx_strand_id
1 'polypeptide(L)'
;AALGVSTNLIVRLLGIDPKAAKEQMSGEELRDLVAAHEDLSVEEREMIDDIFAAGERELREVMMPRTEVSFLDASLSVSKAIRLTSDQPHSRYPVIRGSADEVVGFVHIRDLLDPDLNDPSILVGRLAREVLTFPASKEVISTLTEMRRMRAHLAMVQDEYGGTAGLVTMEDLVEELIGDIKDEYDVESPAHELGALGEVSVDGLLNRDDFEDRTSIVLPEGPFETVAGFIISELGQLPQIGDKVELDNHEFVVTELDGRRVSRVRVVTHEMNSKEQYDGDK
;
A
#
# COMPACT_ATOMS: atom_id res chain seq x y z
N ALA A 1 38.25 -31.36 -19.75
CA ALA A 1 37.23 -31.75 -20.76
C ALA A 1 36.91 -33.25 -20.73
N ALA A 2 37.86 -34.19 -20.44
CA ALA A 2 37.66 -35.64 -20.45
C ALA A 2 36.83 -36.16 -19.25
N LEU A 3 36.94 -35.52 -18.07
CA LEU A 3 36.19 -35.94 -16.89
C LEU A 3 34.67 -35.74 -17.01
N GLY A 4 34.22 -34.66 -17.67
CA GLY A 4 32.78 -34.34 -17.83
C GLY A 4 32.06 -35.30 -18.80
N VAL A 5 32.77 -35.89 -19.75
CA VAL A 5 32.18 -36.83 -20.72
C VAL A 5 31.95 -38.21 -20.09
N SER A 6 32.86 -38.67 -19.21
CA SER A 6 32.71 -39.94 -18.50
C SER A 6 31.62 -39.91 -17.45
N THR A 7 31.45 -38.77 -16.75
CA THR A 7 30.37 -38.61 -15.76
C THR A 7 28.99 -38.61 -16.43
N ASN A 8 28.83 -37.92 -17.55
CA ASN A 8 27.56 -37.90 -18.30
C ASN A 8 27.22 -39.28 -18.91
N LEU A 9 28.20 -40.10 -19.24
CA LEU A 9 27.96 -41.45 -19.75
C LEU A 9 27.46 -42.41 -18.66
N ILE A 10 28.00 -42.29 -17.44
CA ILE A 10 27.60 -43.11 -16.29
C ILE A 10 26.17 -42.74 -15.84
N VAL A 11 25.85 -41.42 -15.80
CA VAL A 11 24.53 -40.93 -15.42
C VAL A 11 23.45 -41.36 -16.40
N ARG A 12 23.73 -41.40 -17.72
CA ARG A 12 22.84 -41.97 -18.75
C ARG A 12 22.63 -43.48 -18.64
N LEU A 13 23.65 -44.22 -18.22
CA LEU A 13 23.56 -45.67 -18.00
C LEU A 13 22.68 -46.03 -16.79
N LEU A 14 22.57 -45.11 -15.84
CA LEU A 14 21.69 -45.21 -14.67
C LEU A 14 20.24 -44.76 -14.94
N GLY A 15 19.92 -44.38 -16.19
CA GLY A 15 18.56 -43.99 -16.60
C GLY A 15 18.16 -42.58 -16.10
N ILE A 16 19.11 -41.78 -15.59
CA ILE A 16 18.91 -40.41 -15.17
C ILE A 16 19.26 -39.48 -16.34
N ASP A 17 18.30 -38.72 -16.84
CA ASP A 17 18.56 -37.70 -17.86
C ASP A 17 19.29 -36.53 -17.22
N PRO A 18 20.56 -36.27 -17.58
CA PRO A 18 21.32 -35.15 -16.99
C PRO A 18 20.72 -33.75 -17.34
N LYS A 19 19.73 -33.68 -18.22
CA LYS A 19 18.96 -32.51 -18.52
C LYS A 19 17.70 -32.36 -17.63
N ALA A 20 17.20 -33.47 -17.06
CA ALA A 20 16.12 -33.45 -16.09
C ALA A 20 16.60 -33.04 -14.69
N ALA A 21 17.90 -33.13 -14.40
CA ALA A 21 18.53 -32.69 -13.16
C ALA A 21 18.86 -31.17 -13.12
N LYS A 22 18.41 -30.38 -14.07
CA LYS A 22 18.13 -28.98 -13.83
C LYS A 22 16.74 -28.89 -13.18
N GLU A 23 16.63 -29.34 -11.94
CA GLU A 23 15.56 -28.92 -11.07
C GLU A 23 15.51 -27.39 -11.18
N GLN A 24 14.43 -26.91 -11.79
CA GLN A 24 14.11 -25.49 -11.73
C GLN A 24 13.87 -25.24 -10.25
N MET A 25 14.83 -24.56 -9.60
CA MET A 25 14.75 -24.13 -8.24
C MET A 25 13.38 -23.45 -8.07
N SER A 26 12.60 -23.90 -7.11
CA SER A 26 11.30 -23.32 -6.83
C SER A 26 11.48 -21.90 -6.29
N GLY A 27 10.44 -21.05 -6.41
CA GLY A 27 10.49 -19.70 -5.83
C GLY A 27 10.80 -19.73 -4.32
N GLU A 28 10.29 -20.76 -3.60
CA GLU A 28 10.57 -20.97 -2.17
C GLU A 28 12.05 -21.31 -1.91
N GLU A 29 12.65 -22.21 -2.69
CA GLU A 29 14.07 -22.55 -2.57
C GLU A 29 14.98 -21.34 -2.86
N LEU A 30 14.55 -20.46 -3.76
CA LEU A 30 15.27 -19.23 -4.05
C LEU A 30 15.15 -18.22 -2.91
N ARG A 31 13.97 -18.09 -2.30
CA ARG A 31 13.75 -17.27 -1.08
C ARG A 31 14.63 -17.75 0.07
N ASP A 32 14.66 -19.06 0.33
CA ASP A 32 15.49 -19.66 1.38
C ASP A 32 16.98 -19.37 1.17
N LEU A 33 17.45 -19.43 -0.09
CA LEU A 33 18.84 -19.09 -0.42
C LEU A 33 19.16 -17.61 -0.19
N VAL A 34 18.24 -16.73 -0.54
CA VAL A 34 18.40 -15.28 -0.30
C VAL A 34 18.38 -14.98 1.20
N ALA A 35 17.45 -15.58 1.96
CA ALA A 35 17.37 -15.43 3.40
C ALA A 35 18.62 -15.91 4.13
N ALA A 36 19.27 -16.96 3.63
CA ALA A 36 20.50 -17.54 4.20
C ALA A 36 21.79 -16.79 3.79
N HIS A 37 21.70 -15.80 2.89
CA HIS A 37 22.90 -15.08 2.41
C HIS A 37 23.35 -14.03 3.42
N GLU A 38 24.54 -14.23 4.00
CA GLU A 38 25.10 -13.38 5.09
C GLU A 38 25.51 -11.97 4.60
N ASP A 39 25.76 -11.80 3.29
CA ASP A 39 26.24 -10.54 2.72
C ASP A 39 25.10 -9.52 2.42
N LEU A 40 23.82 -9.92 2.50
CA LEU A 40 22.69 -9.04 2.29
C LEU A 40 22.32 -8.31 3.58
N SER A 41 22.08 -7.01 3.49
CA SER A 41 21.49 -6.22 4.59
C SER A 41 20.05 -6.66 4.85
N VAL A 42 19.47 -6.20 5.96
CA VAL A 42 18.08 -6.51 6.31
C VAL A 42 17.15 -5.89 5.26
N GLU A 43 17.40 -4.64 4.88
CA GLU A 43 16.61 -3.90 3.89
C GLU A 43 16.67 -4.55 2.50
N GLU A 44 17.85 -5.07 2.10
CA GLU A 44 17.98 -5.78 0.81
C GLU A 44 17.18 -7.09 0.80
N ARG A 45 17.11 -7.81 1.93
CA ARG A 45 16.29 -9.03 2.04
C ARG A 45 14.81 -8.71 1.98
N GLU A 46 14.35 -7.69 2.73
CA GLU A 46 12.96 -7.22 2.71
C GLU A 46 12.54 -6.85 1.30
N MET A 47 13.33 -6.05 0.59
CA MET A 47 13.05 -5.69 -0.81
C MET A 47 12.95 -6.90 -1.74
N ILE A 48 13.79 -7.92 -1.55
CA ILE A 48 13.73 -9.14 -2.35
C ILE A 48 12.47 -9.95 -2.02
N ASP A 49 12.08 -10.01 -0.75
CA ASP A 49 10.85 -10.69 -0.33
C ASP A 49 9.60 -9.96 -0.87
N ASP A 50 9.59 -8.63 -0.88
CA ASP A 50 8.51 -7.83 -1.47
C ASP A 50 8.37 -8.08 -2.98
N ILE A 51 9.50 -8.17 -3.70
CA ILE A 51 9.50 -8.52 -5.13
C ILE A 51 8.90 -9.92 -5.37
N PHE A 52 9.22 -10.91 -4.53
CA PHE A 52 8.64 -12.24 -4.65
C PHE A 52 7.14 -12.23 -4.33
N ALA A 53 6.73 -11.51 -3.28
CA ALA A 53 5.33 -11.36 -2.90
C ALA A 53 4.52 -10.67 -4.01
N ALA A 54 5.03 -9.56 -4.55
CA ALA A 54 4.40 -8.83 -5.65
C ALA A 54 4.31 -9.67 -6.94
N GLY A 55 5.23 -10.63 -7.14
CA GLY A 55 5.21 -11.57 -8.27
C GLY A 55 4.00 -12.50 -8.26
N GLU A 56 3.43 -12.77 -7.12
CA GLU A 56 2.28 -13.66 -6.92
C GLU A 56 0.94 -12.89 -6.87
N ARG A 57 0.98 -11.53 -6.69
CA ARG A 57 -0.22 -10.69 -6.61
C ARG A 57 -0.84 -10.41 -7.97
N GLU A 58 -2.17 -10.39 -8.00
CA GLU A 58 -2.97 -9.97 -9.15
C GLU A 58 -3.38 -8.50 -9.05
N LEU A 59 -3.71 -7.86 -10.18
CA LEU A 59 -4.13 -6.46 -10.21
C LEU A 59 -5.35 -6.17 -9.34
N ARG A 60 -6.25 -7.15 -9.15
CA ARG A 60 -7.43 -6.98 -8.29
C ARG A 60 -7.09 -6.65 -6.84
N GLU A 61 -5.90 -7.03 -6.37
CA GLU A 61 -5.44 -6.87 -5.00
C GLU A 61 -4.82 -5.48 -4.74
N VAL A 62 -4.28 -4.86 -5.82
CA VAL A 62 -3.51 -3.63 -5.73
C VAL A 62 -4.15 -2.45 -6.47
N MET A 63 -5.22 -2.69 -7.24
CA MET A 63 -5.90 -1.65 -8.00
C MET A 63 -6.67 -0.70 -7.09
N MET A 64 -6.77 0.57 -7.50
CA MET A 64 -7.77 1.49 -6.98
C MET A 64 -9.16 1.04 -7.47
N PRO A 65 -10.10 0.69 -6.58
CA PRO A 65 -11.43 0.26 -6.97
C PRO A 65 -12.19 1.35 -7.74
N ARG A 66 -13.05 0.95 -8.69
CA ARG A 66 -13.82 1.89 -9.53
C ARG A 66 -14.66 2.89 -8.74
N THR A 67 -15.04 2.56 -7.51
CA THR A 67 -15.83 3.42 -6.63
C THR A 67 -15.05 4.62 -6.08
N GLU A 68 -13.73 4.54 -6.11
CA GLU A 68 -12.80 5.58 -5.66
C GLU A 68 -12.21 6.37 -6.83
N VAL A 69 -12.39 5.88 -8.06
CA VAL A 69 -11.85 6.53 -9.25
C VAL A 69 -12.65 7.78 -9.59
N SER A 70 -11.94 8.90 -9.76
CA SER A 70 -12.51 10.16 -10.24
C SER A 70 -12.58 10.18 -11.75
N PHE A 71 -13.77 9.92 -12.31
CA PHE A 71 -14.01 9.93 -13.75
C PHE A 71 -14.46 11.31 -14.24
N LEU A 72 -14.12 11.65 -15.49
CA LEU A 72 -14.67 12.77 -16.23
C LEU A 72 -15.56 12.26 -17.37
N ASP A 73 -16.76 12.83 -17.52
CA ASP A 73 -17.61 12.47 -18.66
C ASP A 73 -17.12 13.17 -19.94
N ALA A 74 -17.08 12.44 -21.05
CA ALA A 74 -16.60 12.91 -22.34
C ALA A 74 -17.39 14.12 -22.89
N SER A 75 -18.64 14.30 -22.45
CA SER A 75 -19.52 15.41 -22.85
C SER A 75 -19.30 16.70 -22.05
N LEU A 76 -18.48 16.66 -21.00
CA LEU A 76 -18.16 17.86 -20.23
C LEU A 76 -17.35 18.85 -21.06
N SER A 77 -17.64 20.16 -20.92
CA SER A 77 -16.73 21.20 -21.42
C SER A 77 -15.45 21.23 -20.59
N VAL A 78 -14.33 21.60 -21.23
CA VAL A 78 -13.03 21.72 -20.56
C VAL A 78 -13.12 22.63 -19.34
N SER A 79 -13.79 23.78 -19.42
CA SER A 79 -13.96 24.71 -18.31
C SER A 79 -14.71 24.10 -17.11
N LYS A 80 -15.64 23.17 -17.35
CA LYS A 80 -16.34 22.46 -16.27
C LYS A 80 -15.46 21.39 -15.66
N ALA A 81 -14.69 20.66 -16.49
CA ALA A 81 -13.74 19.66 -16.03
C ALA A 81 -12.67 20.28 -15.13
N ILE A 82 -12.09 21.42 -15.48
CA ILE A 82 -11.12 22.15 -14.65
C ILE A 82 -11.70 22.42 -13.26
N ARG A 83 -12.95 22.88 -13.16
CA ARG A 83 -13.58 23.15 -11.86
C ARG A 83 -13.79 21.88 -11.02
N LEU A 84 -14.09 20.75 -11.66
CA LEU A 84 -14.28 19.48 -10.97
C LEU A 84 -12.96 18.87 -10.47
N THR A 85 -11.85 19.18 -11.14
CA THR A 85 -10.52 18.66 -10.83
C THR A 85 -9.70 19.60 -9.94
N SER A 86 -10.15 20.83 -9.68
CA SER A 86 -9.40 21.84 -8.93
C SER A 86 -9.07 21.43 -7.50
N ASP A 87 -9.95 20.68 -6.86
CA ASP A 87 -9.82 20.25 -5.46
C ASP A 87 -9.32 18.81 -5.34
N GLN A 88 -8.92 18.20 -6.46
CA GLN A 88 -8.47 16.81 -6.50
C GLN A 88 -6.97 16.74 -6.84
N PRO A 89 -6.18 15.91 -6.13
CA PRO A 89 -4.72 15.87 -6.28
C PRO A 89 -4.23 15.06 -7.48
N HIS A 90 -5.11 14.62 -8.40
CA HIS A 90 -4.73 13.69 -9.45
C HIS A 90 -4.18 14.41 -10.70
N SER A 91 -3.21 13.78 -11.36
CA SER A 91 -2.65 14.27 -12.61
C SER A 91 -3.36 13.76 -13.87
N ARG A 92 -4.02 12.60 -13.77
CA ARG A 92 -4.68 11.90 -14.88
C ARG A 92 -6.07 11.46 -14.47
N TYR A 93 -7.03 11.71 -15.34
CA TYR A 93 -8.44 11.38 -15.11
C TYR A 93 -8.94 10.49 -16.22
N PRO A 94 -9.46 9.28 -15.93
CA PRO A 94 -10.16 8.47 -16.92
C PRO A 94 -11.39 9.20 -17.43
N VAL A 95 -11.62 9.09 -18.74
CA VAL A 95 -12.74 9.71 -19.44
C VAL A 95 -13.74 8.64 -19.83
N ILE A 96 -15.00 8.84 -19.43
CA ILE A 96 -16.09 7.88 -19.66
C ILE A 96 -17.17 8.47 -20.60
N ARG A 97 -17.99 7.61 -21.16
CA ARG A 97 -19.18 8.01 -21.92
C ARG A 97 -20.43 7.44 -21.24
N GLY A 98 -21.01 8.24 -20.34
CA GLY A 98 -22.26 7.92 -19.65
C GLY A 98 -22.14 6.88 -18.54
N SER A 99 -21.30 5.85 -18.67
CA SER A 99 -21.07 4.81 -17.66
C SER A 99 -19.59 4.64 -17.36
N ALA A 100 -19.24 4.30 -16.11
CA ALA A 100 -17.88 3.96 -15.72
C ALA A 100 -17.34 2.71 -16.45
N ASP A 101 -18.22 1.88 -17.03
CA ASP A 101 -17.81 0.73 -17.81
C ASP A 101 -17.45 1.10 -19.27
N GLU A 102 -17.84 2.30 -19.74
CA GLU A 102 -17.47 2.79 -21.06
C GLU A 102 -16.35 3.83 -20.98
N VAL A 103 -15.13 3.38 -20.66
CA VAL A 103 -13.94 4.23 -20.65
C VAL A 103 -13.46 4.47 -22.07
N VAL A 104 -13.42 5.74 -22.50
CA VAL A 104 -12.97 6.16 -23.84
C VAL A 104 -11.50 6.57 -23.88
N GLY A 105 -10.85 6.68 -22.71
CA GLY A 105 -9.44 7.06 -22.59
C GLY A 105 -9.16 7.79 -21.28
N PHE A 106 -8.10 8.57 -21.25
CA PHE A 106 -7.78 9.46 -20.12
C PHE A 106 -7.37 10.84 -20.60
N VAL A 107 -7.51 11.85 -19.74
CA VAL A 107 -6.99 13.20 -19.96
C VAL A 107 -5.99 13.56 -18.86
N HIS A 108 -4.90 14.23 -19.22
CA HIS A 108 -3.95 14.77 -18.24
C HIS A 108 -4.41 16.18 -17.82
N ILE A 109 -4.28 16.52 -16.54
CA ILE A 109 -4.69 17.84 -16.02
C ILE A 109 -4.04 19.00 -16.80
N ARG A 110 -2.80 18.85 -17.24
CA ARG A 110 -2.09 19.86 -18.05
C ARG A 110 -2.78 20.12 -19.40
N ASP A 111 -3.38 19.09 -19.99
CA ASP A 111 -4.11 19.24 -21.28
C ASP A 111 -5.39 20.05 -21.09
N LEU A 112 -6.02 19.97 -19.90
CA LEU A 112 -7.18 20.80 -19.55
C LEU A 112 -6.81 22.27 -19.30
N LEU A 113 -5.59 22.52 -18.82
CA LEU A 113 -5.11 23.88 -18.47
C LEU A 113 -4.49 24.62 -19.66
N ASP A 114 -4.50 24.03 -20.86
CA ASP A 114 -3.98 24.69 -22.06
C ASP A 114 -4.83 25.95 -22.39
N PRO A 115 -4.22 27.14 -22.44
CA PRO A 115 -4.93 28.39 -22.72
C PRO A 115 -5.68 28.39 -24.06
N ASP A 116 -5.18 27.64 -25.06
CA ASP A 116 -5.79 27.56 -26.38
C ASP A 116 -7.11 26.75 -26.38
N LEU A 117 -7.41 26.06 -25.27
CA LEU A 117 -8.61 25.24 -25.08
C LEU A 117 -9.71 25.94 -24.26
N ASN A 118 -9.61 27.24 -24.01
CA ASN A 118 -10.63 28.02 -23.30
C ASN A 118 -11.96 28.21 -24.05
N ASP A 119 -12.08 27.63 -25.24
CA ASP A 119 -13.35 27.60 -25.97
C ASP A 119 -14.34 26.65 -25.26
N PRO A 120 -15.50 27.15 -24.78
CA PRO A 120 -16.50 26.34 -24.08
C PRO A 120 -17.12 25.24 -24.94
N SER A 121 -16.92 25.26 -26.27
CA SER A 121 -17.36 24.22 -27.18
C SER A 121 -16.46 22.98 -27.20
N ILE A 122 -15.24 23.07 -26.64
CA ILE A 122 -14.32 21.93 -26.58
C ILE A 122 -14.75 21.00 -25.46
N LEU A 123 -15.01 19.75 -25.84
CA LEU A 123 -15.40 18.70 -24.89
C LEU A 123 -14.20 17.84 -24.49
N VAL A 124 -14.20 17.36 -23.23
CA VAL A 124 -13.15 16.51 -22.65
C VAL A 124 -12.87 15.28 -23.50
N GLY A 125 -13.91 14.68 -24.08
CA GLY A 125 -13.77 13.51 -24.95
C GLY A 125 -12.91 13.73 -26.20
N ARG A 126 -12.72 14.99 -26.65
CA ARG A 126 -11.83 15.30 -27.78
C ARG A 126 -10.35 15.33 -27.38
N LEU A 127 -10.07 15.48 -26.09
CA LEU A 127 -8.72 15.51 -25.52
C LEU A 127 -8.31 14.15 -24.98
N ALA A 128 -9.25 13.21 -24.89
CA ALA A 128 -9.00 11.88 -24.36
C ALA A 128 -7.94 11.16 -25.21
N ARG A 129 -6.92 10.65 -24.53
CA ARG A 129 -5.86 9.80 -25.08
C ARG A 129 -6.21 8.35 -24.82
N GLU A 130 -5.72 7.44 -25.65
CA GLU A 130 -5.89 6.00 -25.44
C GLU A 130 -5.33 5.58 -24.07
N VAL A 131 -6.02 4.68 -23.41
CA VAL A 131 -5.63 4.08 -22.13
C VAL A 131 -5.46 2.57 -22.30
N LEU A 132 -4.43 2.01 -21.69
CA LEU A 132 -4.25 0.56 -21.62
C LEU A 132 -5.33 -0.05 -20.72
N THR A 133 -5.72 -1.28 -21.05
CA THR A 133 -6.68 -2.04 -20.26
C THR A 133 -6.14 -3.44 -20.03
N PHE A 134 -6.18 -3.90 -18.77
CA PHE A 134 -5.72 -5.23 -18.36
C PHE A 134 -6.81 -5.97 -17.59
N PRO A 135 -6.86 -7.31 -17.67
CA PRO A 135 -7.75 -8.09 -16.83
C PRO A 135 -7.31 -8.02 -15.36
N ALA A 136 -8.28 -8.06 -14.43
CA ALA A 136 -8.05 -8.00 -12.99
C ALA A 136 -7.19 -9.18 -12.45
N SER A 137 -7.16 -10.30 -13.18
CA SER A 137 -6.35 -11.50 -12.86
C SER A 137 -4.92 -11.44 -13.40
N LYS A 138 -4.49 -10.32 -14.00
CA LYS A 138 -3.12 -10.18 -14.50
C LYS A 138 -2.17 -9.88 -13.34
N GLU A 139 -0.99 -10.50 -13.38
CA GLU A 139 0.06 -10.31 -12.37
C GLU A 139 0.65 -8.89 -12.38
N VAL A 140 0.98 -8.37 -11.21
CA VAL A 140 1.57 -7.04 -10.98
C VAL A 140 2.85 -6.84 -11.79
N ILE A 141 3.84 -7.74 -11.67
CA ILE A 141 5.14 -7.62 -12.36
C ILE A 141 4.98 -7.64 -13.88
N SER A 142 4.11 -8.52 -14.39
CA SER A 142 3.83 -8.63 -15.81
C SER A 142 3.19 -7.33 -16.35
N THR A 143 2.28 -6.75 -15.57
CA THR A 143 1.60 -5.48 -15.91
C THR A 143 2.57 -4.31 -15.89
N LEU A 144 3.38 -4.18 -14.85
CA LEU A 144 4.42 -3.14 -14.75
C LEU A 144 5.38 -3.19 -15.94
N THR A 145 5.83 -4.40 -16.32
CA THR A 145 6.72 -4.58 -17.47
C THR A 145 6.08 -4.09 -18.77
N GLU A 146 4.79 -4.36 -18.97
CA GLU A 146 4.07 -3.94 -20.16
C GLU A 146 3.80 -2.44 -20.16
N MET A 147 3.37 -1.85 -19.04
CA MET A 147 3.17 -0.41 -18.88
C MET A 147 4.47 0.37 -19.14
N ARG A 148 5.61 -0.10 -18.62
CA ARG A 148 6.95 0.49 -18.91
C ARG A 148 7.27 0.45 -20.40
N ARG A 149 7.05 -0.69 -21.06
CA ARG A 149 7.31 -0.85 -22.50
C ARG A 149 6.45 0.12 -23.33
N MET A 150 5.20 0.31 -22.93
CA MET A 150 4.23 1.19 -23.60
C MET A 150 4.33 2.65 -23.14
N ARG A 151 5.17 2.96 -22.13
CA ARG A 151 5.31 4.27 -21.50
C ARG A 151 3.97 4.79 -20.96
N ALA A 152 3.13 3.89 -20.46
CA ALA A 152 1.85 4.20 -19.84
C ALA A 152 2.03 4.36 -18.33
N HIS A 153 1.51 5.45 -17.77
CA HIS A 153 1.52 5.72 -16.33
C HIS A 153 0.20 5.35 -15.65
N LEU A 154 -0.83 5.04 -16.45
CA LEU A 154 -2.16 4.68 -15.98
C LEU A 154 -2.72 3.60 -16.88
N ALA A 155 -3.39 2.62 -16.30
CA ALA A 155 -4.13 1.59 -17.01
C ALA A 155 -5.47 1.30 -16.32
N MET A 156 -6.48 0.98 -17.10
CA MET A 156 -7.77 0.49 -16.58
C MET A 156 -7.70 -0.99 -16.29
N VAL A 157 -8.39 -1.42 -15.25
CA VAL A 157 -8.54 -2.83 -14.88
C VAL A 157 -9.96 -3.26 -15.18
N GLN A 158 -10.10 -4.37 -15.92
CA GLN A 158 -11.39 -4.96 -16.29
C GLN A 158 -11.68 -6.22 -15.48
N ASP A 159 -12.94 -6.38 -15.10
CA ASP A 159 -13.47 -7.59 -14.52
C ASP A 159 -13.73 -8.69 -15.57
N GLU A 160 -14.18 -9.87 -15.12
CA GLU A 160 -14.47 -11.04 -15.97
C GLU A 160 -15.68 -10.85 -16.91
N TYR A 161 -16.46 -9.80 -16.66
CA TYR A 161 -17.66 -9.46 -17.45
C TYR A 161 -17.39 -8.34 -18.46
N GLY A 162 -16.15 -7.81 -18.48
CA GLY A 162 -15.74 -6.70 -19.35
C GLY A 162 -16.11 -5.32 -18.81
N GLY A 163 -16.59 -5.24 -17.58
CA GLY A 163 -16.82 -3.99 -16.86
C GLY A 163 -15.51 -3.42 -16.28
N THR A 164 -15.53 -2.16 -15.91
CA THR A 164 -14.40 -1.54 -15.22
C THR A 164 -14.38 -1.95 -13.75
N ALA A 165 -13.35 -2.69 -13.34
CA ALA A 165 -13.10 -3.05 -11.95
C ALA A 165 -12.41 -1.91 -11.19
N GLY A 166 -11.47 -1.22 -11.84
CA GLY A 166 -10.70 -0.14 -11.25
C GLY A 166 -9.64 0.43 -12.20
N LEU A 167 -8.62 1.03 -11.63
CA LEU A 167 -7.41 1.45 -12.35
C LEU A 167 -6.16 1.13 -11.53
N VAL A 168 -5.01 1.09 -12.21
CA VAL A 168 -3.68 1.04 -11.60
C VAL A 168 -2.82 2.12 -12.20
N THR A 169 -1.92 2.69 -11.41
CA THR A 169 -0.85 3.56 -11.89
C THR A 169 0.49 2.80 -11.90
N MET A 170 1.46 3.31 -12.64
CA MET A 170 2.81 2.73 -12.62
C MET A 170 3.44 2.92 -11.25
N GLU A 171 3.13 4.03 -10.62
CA GLU A 171 3.57 4.41 -9.29
C GLU A 171 3.11 3.38 -8.25
N ASP A 172 1.82 3.01 -8.22
CA ASP A 172 1.26 1.99 -7.31
C ASP A 172 1.93 0.62 -7.52
N LEU A 173 2.12 0.21 -8.79
CA LEU A 173 2.77 -1.07 -9.10
C LEU A 173 4.25 -1.10 -8.71
N VAL A 174 4.93 0.04 -8.68
CA VAL A 174 6.32 0.15 -8.20
C VAL A 174 6.36 0.11 -6.68
N GLU A 175 5.42 0.76 -6.01
CA GLU A 175 5.28 0.74 -4.55
C GLU A 175 5.08 -0.69 -4.03
N GLU A 176 4.28 -1.51 -4.72
CA GLU A 176 4.11 -2.94 -4.41
C GLU A 176 5.40 -3.77 -4.51
N LEU A 177 6.40 -3.31 -5.26
CA LEU A 177 7.68 -4.02 -5.44
C LEU A 177 8.76 -3.58 -4.47
N ILE A 178 8.72 -2.33 -4.02
CA ILE A 178 9.81 -1.69 -3.27
C ILE A 178 9.36 -1.44 -1.82
N GLY A 179 8.05 -1.59 -1.54
CA GLY A 179 7.44 -1.11 -0.31
C GLY A 179 7.34 0.42 -0.32
N ASP A 180 6.91 1.00 0.78
CA ASP A 180 6.92 2.45 0.97
C ASP A 180 8.34 2.98 0.75
N ILE A 181 8.56 3.69 -0.37
CA ILE A 181 9.81 4.42 -0.58
C ILE A 181 9.79 5.55 0.44
N LYS A 182 10.39 5.29 1.59
CA LYS A 182 10.66 6.35 2.57
C LYS A 182 11.56 7.37 1.86
N ASP A 183 11.04 8.57 1.60
CA ASP A 183 11.84 9.68 1.08
C ASP A 183 12.95 9.97 2.12
N GLU A 184 14.15 10.33 1.67
CA GLU A 184 15.23 10.80 2.57
C GLU A 184 14.81 12.06 3.35
N TYR A 185 13.69 12.70 2.96
CA TYR A 185 13.02 13.80 3.64
C TYR A 185 11.71 13.38 4.33
N ASP A 186 11.22 12.18 4.14
CA ASP A 186 10.43 11.52 5.15
C ASP A 186 11.41 11.26 6.31
N VAL A 187 11.70 12.36 7.00
CA VAL A 187 12.03 12.25 8.40
C VAL A 187 11.05 11.19 8.85
N GLU A 188 11.56 10.00 9.18
CA GLU A 188 10.80 9.12 10.04
C GLU A 188 10.09 10.10 10.95
N SER A 189 8.79 10.31 10.73
CA SER A 189 7.99 10.70 11.88
C SER A 189 8.30 9.56 12.78
N PRO A 190 9.25 9.74 13.72
CA PRO A 190 9.74 8.61 14.43
C PRO A 190 8.48 8.03 15.00
N ALA A 191 8.21 6.77 14.68
CA ALA A 191 7.21 6.03 15.41
C ALA A 191 7.51 6.10 16.91
N HIS A 192 8.53 6.87 17.24
CA HIS A 192 9.03 7.38 18.49
C HIS A 192 9.33 8.89 18.37
N GLU A 193 8.34 9.76 18.15
CA GLU A 193 8.41 11.00 18.87
C GLU A 193 8.23 10.62 20.35
N LEU A 194 9.32 10.31 20.99
CA LEU A 194 9.48 10.55 22.42
C LEU A 194 9.27 12.05 22.58
N GLY A 195 8.01 12.46 22.62
CA GLY A 195 7.60 13.76 23.15
C GLY A 195 8.28 13.85 24.53
N ALA A 196 8.68 15.04 24.92
CA ALA A 196 9.40 15.26 26.15
C ALA A 196 8.78 14.44 27.29
N LEU A 197 9.53 13.40 27.80
CA LEU A 197 9.18 12.55 28.95
C LEU A 197 7.91 11.68 28.76
N GLY A 198 8.06 10.52 28.08
CA GLY A 198 7.09 9.42 28.25
C GLY A 198 5.86 9.47 27.35
N GLU A 199 5.87 10.21 26.24
CA GLU A 199 4.79 10.22 25.25
C GLU A 199 5.23 9.46 23.98
N VAL A 200 4.40 8.55 23.46
CA VAL A 200 4.60 7.81 22.21
C VAL A 200 3.40 7.98 21.31
N SER A 201 3.60 8.28 20.04
CA SER A 201 2.54 8.33 19.04
C SER A 201 2.52 7.05 18.23
N VAL A 202 1.36 6.39 18.09
CA VAL A 202 1.20 5.12 17.40
C VAL A 202 0.07 5.17 16.37
N ASP A 203 0.16 4.35 15.35
CA ASP A 203 -0.93 4.13 14.39
C ASP A 203 -2.07 3.36 15.06
N GLY A 204 -3.31 3.78 14.80
CA GLY A 204 -4.50 3.11 15.33
C GLY A 204 -4.72 1.70 14.78
N LEU A 205 -4.16 1.38 13.62
CA LEU A 205 -4.24 0.04 13.01
C LEU A 205 -3.20 -0.94 13.56
N LEU A 206 -2.25 -0.48 14.38
CA LEU A 206 -1.25 -1.34 14.95
C LEU A 206 -1.93 -2.49 15.70
N ASN A 207 -1.56 -3.74 15.38
CA ASN A 207 -2.07 -4.90 16.09
C ASN A 207 -1.50 -4.99 17.51
N ARG A 208 -2.05 -5.86 18.35
CA ARG A 208 -1.66 -5.97 19.77
C ARG A 208 -0.19 -6.34 19.97
N ASP A 209 0.29 -7.30 19.19
CA ASP A 209 1.64 -7.83 19.33
C ASP A 209 2.67 -6.78 18.88
N ASP A 210 2.45 -6.13 17.73
CA ASP A 210 3.31 -5.04 17.24
C ASP A 210 3.27 -3.81 18.15
N PHE A 211 2.13 -3.55 18.81
CA PHE A 211 2.01 -2.47 19.78
C PHE A 211 2.84 -2.78 21.04
N GLU A 212 2.77 -4.01 21.58
CA GLU A 212 3.57 -4.46 22.71
C GLU A 212 5.07 -4.38 22.37
N ASP A 213 5.48 -4.87 21.21
CA ASP A 213 6.87 -4.84 20.77
C ASP A 213 7.42 -3.41 20.67
N ARG A 214 6.60 -2.45 20.24
CA ARG A 214 7.02 -1.05 20.08
C ARG A 214 6.97 -0.22 21.33
N THR A 215 6.01 -0.48 22.23
CA THR A 215 5.77 0.38 23.41
C THR A 215 6.10 -0.28 24.74
N SER A 216 6.29 -1.60 24.76
CA SER A 216 6.37 -2.44 25.95
C SER A 216 5.11 -2.37 26.83
N ILE A 217 3.96 -1.98 26.26
CA ILE A 217 2.68 -1.89 26.94
C ILE A 217 1.78 -3.03 26.43
N VAL A 218 1.27 -3.85 27.32
CA VAL A 218 0.39 -4.97 26.99
C VAL A 218 -1.07 -4.51 26.99
N LEU A 219 -1.74 -4.60 25.84
CA LEU A 219 -3.18 -4.37 25.77
C LEU A 219 -3.95 -5.56 26.34
N PRO A 220 -5.06 -5.34 27.08
CA PRO A 220 -5.86 -6.42 27.65
C PRO A 220 -6.45 -7.33 26.57
N GLU A 221 -6.85 -8.54 26.93
CA GLU A 221 -7.64 -9.40 26.04
C GLU A 221 -9.05 -8.83 25.86
N GLY A 222 -9.53 -8.80 24.61
CA GLY A 222 -10.83 -8.22 24.29
C GLY A 222 -11.28 -8.55 22.86
N PRO A 223 -12.49 -8.11 22.47
CA PRO A 223 -13.03 -8.35 21.12
C PRO A 223 -12.43 -7.39 20.08
N PHE A 224 -11.15 -7.12 20.15
CA PHE A 224 -10.41 -6.21 19.27
C PHE A 224 -9.02 -6.78 18.97
N GLU A 225 -8.48 -6.42 17.79
CA GLU A 225 -7.16 -6.84 17.32
C GLU A 225 -6.18 -5.68 17.19
N THR A 226 -6.66 -4.42 17.23
CA THR A 226 -5.85 -3.21 17.01
C THR A 226 -6.01 -2.20 18.14
N VAL A 227 -5.08 -1.24 18.22
CA VAL A 227 -5.14 -0.11 19.18
C VAL A 227 -6.44 0.69 19.02
N ALA A 228 -6.86 0.98 17.77
CA ALA A 228 -8.13 1.64 17.50
C ALA A 228 -9.33 0.83 18.01
N GLY A 229 -9.29 -0.49 17.82
CA GLY A 229 -10.31 -1.41 18.33
C GLY A 229 -10.38 -1.41 19.84
N PHE A 230 -9.24 -1.40 20.53
CA PHE A 230 -9.18 -1.24 21.99
C PHE A 230 -9.86 0.05 22.45
N ILE A 231 -9.51 1.19 21.87
CA ILE A 231 -10.08 2.50 22.22
C ILE A 231 -11.59 2.51 22.02
N ILE A 232 -12.08 2.00 20.87
CA ILE A 232 -13.52 1.92 20.60
C ILE A 232 -14.23 1.04 21.63
N SER A 233 -13.62 -0.08 22.01
CA SER A 233 -14.17 -1.00 23.00
C SER A 233 -14.31 -0.35 24.38
N GLU A 234 -13.30 0.39 24.82
CA GLU A 234 -13.31 1.09 26.12
C GLU A 234 -14.25 2.29 26.13
N LEU A 235 -14.30 3.08 25.04
CA LEU A 235 -15.22 4.22 24.95
C LEU A 235 -16.69 3.79 24.81
N GLY A 236 -16.96 2.62 24.24
CA GLY A 236 -18.32 2.15 23.95
C GLY A 236 -19.10 2.99 22.94
N GLN A 237 -18.43 3.92 22.24
CA GLN A 237 -18.98 4.82 21.24
C GLN A 237 -17.94 5.14 20.15
N LEU A 238 -18.39 5.79 19.06
CA LEU A 238 -17.46 6.24 18.02
C LEU A 238 -16.53 7.33 18.59
N PRO A 239 -15.20 7.15 18.45
CA PRO A 239 -14.22 8.07 19.02
C PRO A 239 -14.21 9.42 18.31
N GLN A 240 -13.86 10.47 19.07
CA GLN A 240 -13.60 11.83 18.59
C GLN A 240 -12.16 12.21 18.89
N ILE A 241 -11.63 13.17 18.12
CA ILE A 241 -10.29 13.74 18.40
C ILE A 241 -10.30 14.34 19.81
N GLY A 242 -9.33 13.94 20.63
CA GLY A 242 -9.20 14.36 22.02
C GLY A 242 -9.83 13.40 23.04
N ASP A 243 -10.56 12.36 22.60
CA ASP A 243 -11.05 11.32 23.51
C ASP A 243 -9.88 10.57 24.15
N LYS A 244 -10.07 10.17 25.40
CA LYS A 244 -9.05 9.56 26.25
C LYS A 244 -9.53 8.23 26.81
N VAL A 245 -8.62 7.27 26.85
CA VAL A 245 -8.78 5.98 27.51
C VAL A 245 -7.60 5.76 28.44
N GLU A 246 -7.85 5.32 29.67
CA GLU A 246 -6.82 5.02 30.64
C GLU A 246 -6.63 3.50 30.75
N LEU A 247 -5.38 3.06 30.71
CA LEU A 247 -4.97 1.68 30.97
C LEU A 247 -3.76 1.68 31.90
N ASP A 248 -3.93 1.16 33.10
CA ASP A 248 -2.90 1.16 34.15
C ASP A 248 -2.30 2.55 34.40
N ASN A 249 -1.05 2.76 33.98
CA ASN A 249 -0.33 4.00 34.13
C ASN A 249 -0.19 4.77 32.80
N HIS A 250 -0.99 4.42 31.81
CA HIS A 250 -0.94 4.97 30.45
C HIS A 250 -2.25 5.63 30.07
N GLU A 251 -2.19 6.83 29.52
CA GLU A 251 -3.32 7.53 28.92
C GLU A 251 -3.20 7.46 27.39
N PHE A 252 -4.23 6.93 26.71
CA PHE A 252 -4.35 6.87 25.26
C PHE A 252 -5.23 8.03 24.79
N VAL A 253 -4.69 8.93 23.98
CA VAL A 253 -5.40 10.10 23.47
C VAL A 253 -5.57 9.98 21.95
N VAL A 254 -6.78 10.04 21.43
CA VAL A 254 -7.07 10.08 20.00
C VAL A 254 -6.60 11.41 19.43
N THR A 255 -5.60 11.42 18.55
CA THR A 255 -5.05 12.64 17.95
C THR A 255 -5.51 12.88 16.53
N GLU A 256 -5.78 11.81 15.77
CA GLU A 256 -6.24 11.90 14.38
C GLU A 256 -7.31 10.86 14.06
N LEU A 257 -8.23 11.23 13.16
CA LEU A 257 -9.24 10.34 12.60
C LEU A 257 -9.17 10.38 11.07
N ASP A 258 -9.31 9.21 10.45
CA ASP A 258 -9.56 9.05 9.02
C ASP A 258 -11.04 8.64 8.85
N GLY A 259 -11.89 9.61 8.51
CA GLY A 259 -13.33 9.46 8.50
C GLY A 259 -13.91 9.11 9.88
N ARG A 260 -14.24 7.84 10.13
CA ARG A 260 -14.74 7.33 11.43
C ARG A 260 -13.73 6.44 12.15
N ARG A 261 -12.57 6.21 11.54
CA ARG A 261 -11.52 5.33 12.04
C ARG A 261 -10.48 6.16 12.80
N VAL A 262 -10.02 5.67 13.93
CA VAL A 262 -8.86 6.24 14.61
C VAL A 262 -7.61 5.93 13.78
N SER A 263 -6.95 6.96 13.27
CA SER A 263 -5.72 6.81 12.50
C SER A 263 -4.48 6.99 13.38
N ARG A 264 -4.53 7.87 14.39
CA ARG A 264 -3.38 8.11 15.26
C ARG A 264 -3.78 8.27 16.73
N VAL A 265 -2.96 7.66 17.59
CA VAL A 265 -3.15 7.66 19.04
C VAL A 265 -1.85 8.07 19.72
N ARG A 266 -1.92 9.00 20.65
CA ARG A 266 -0.82 9.36 21.54
C ARG A 266 -0.98 8.62 22.87
N VAL A 267 0.05 7.90 23.26
CA VAL A 267 0.14 7.19 24.55
C VAL A 267 1.05 7.98 25.49
N VAL A 268 0.54 8.36 26.64
CA VAL A 268 1.26 9.11 27.67
C VAL A 268 1.46 8.21 28.89
N THR A 269 2.70 8.01 29.30
CA THR A 269 3.01 7.25 30.51
C THR A 269 3.14 8.19 31.70
N HIS A 270 2.36 7.99 32.73
CA HIS A 270 2.45 8.76 33.97
C HIS A 270 3.44 8.10 34.94
N GLU A 271 4.44 8.82 35.42
CA GLU A 271 5.30 8.32 36.50
C GLU A 271 4.49 8.06 37.77
N MET A 272 4.57 6.86 38.32
CA MET A 272 3.99 6.57 39.64
C MET A 272 4.59 7.47 40.69
N ASN A 273 3.78 8.34 41.25
CA ASN A 273 4.17 9.18 42.39
C ASN A 273 4.29 8.30 43.65
N SER A 274 5.48 7.77 43.93
CA SER A 274 5.80 6.94 45.08
C SER A 274 5.78 7.75 46.39
N LYS A 275 4.68 8.48 46.68
CA LYS A 275 4.52 9.31 47.88
C LYS A 275 3.27 9.00 48.72
N GLU A 276 2.67 7.82 48.63
CA GLU A 276 1.62 7.43 49.60
C GLU A 276 1.88 6.05 50.22
N GLN A 277 3.05 5.88 50.82
CA GLN A 277 3.27 4.75 51.71
C GLN A 277 4.29 5.09 52.83
N TYR A 278 3.98 6.12 53.63
CA TYR A 278 4.57 6.29 54.97
C TYR A 278 3.76 7.32 55.76
N ASP A 279 2.57 6.93 56.25
CA ASP A 279 2.06 7.49 57.51
C ASP A 279 0.99 6.57 58.08
N GLY A 280 1.34 5.74 59.03
CA GLY A 280 0.42 4.84 59.70
C GLY A 280 1.08 3.95 60.70
N ASP A 281 1.92 4.51 61.59
CA ASP A 281 2.16 3.91 62.92
C ASP A 281 2.79 4.93 63.88
N LYS A 282 1.90 5.54 64.67
CA LYS A 282 2.21 6.00 66.04
C LYS A 282 0.90 6.09 66.82
#